data_a80ac777a91dae04752851f8f8cdc680
#
_entry.id   a80ac777a91dae04752851f8f8cdc680
#
_cell.length_a   1.000
_cell.length_b   1.000
_cell.length_c   1.000
_cell.angle_alpha   90.00
_cell.angle_beta   90.00
_cell.angle_gamma   90.00
#
_symmetry.space_group_name_H-M   'P 1'
#
loop_
_entity.id
_entity.type
_entity.pdbx_description
1 polymer ?
#
loop_
_entity_poly.entity_id
_entity_poly.type
_entity_poly.pdbx_seq_one_letter_code
_entity_poly.pdbx_strand_id
1 'polypeptide(L)'
;MTPKFRAYDGGSLNRMYQPDEVMVGNGDIWIIDEDSVGGEWIVNNDLHRMQSTGILDKNSQEIFEGDILEIQGIRMVVKFGSYEYIESSKSNEHTIGVVYDGLGFYVECINAADPDRISPFEPKTLKESAVIGNEFENPELLEVKE
;
A
#
# COMPACT_ATOMS: atom_id res chain seq x y z
N MET A 1 15.84 6.75 9.50
CA MET A 1 14.57 7.39 9.08
C MET A 1 13.42 6.85 9.91
N THR A 2 12.68 7.73 10.56
CA THR A 2 11.52 7.32 11.33
C THR A 2 10.39 6.92 10.38
N PRO A 3 9.78 5.73 10.53
CA PRO A 3 8.65 5.34 9.69
C PRO A 3 7.50 6.36 9.80
N LYS A 4 6.88 6.65 8.66
CA LYS A 4 5.75 7.56 8.57
C LYS A 4 4.50 6.75 8.24
N PHE A 5 3.39 7.07 8.89
CA PHE A 5 2.13 6.35 8.76
C PHE A 5 0.98 7.30 8.51
N ARG A 6 -0.04 6.81 7.84
CA ARG A 6 -1.38 7.37 7.89
C ARG A 6 -2.32 6.25 8.35
N ALA A 7 -3.55 6.57 8.74
CA ALA A 7 -4.49 5.56 9.23
C ALA A 7 -5.91 5.91 8.80
N TYR A 8 -6.70 4.88 8.45
CA TYR A 8 -8.06 5.04 7.98
C TYR A 8 -9.07 4.49 8.98
N ASP A 9 -10.08 5.32 9.32
CA ASP A 9 -11.21 4.91 10.14
C ASP A 9 -12.37 4.53 9.20
N GLY A 10 -12.57 3.24 9.00
CA GLY A 10 -13.67 2.72 8.20
C GLY A 10 -14.95 2.43 8.99
N GLY A 11 -14.89 2.61 10.32
CA GLY A 11 -16.01 2.29 11.20
C GLY A 11 -16.99 3.44 11.36
N SER A 12 -16.62 4.45 12.13
CA SER A 12 -17.55 5.49 12.53
C SER A 12 -17.45 6.77 11.72
N LEU A 13 -16.24 7.18 11.32
CA LEU A 13 -16.02 8.49 10.71
C LEU A 13 -15.71 8.47 9.22
N ASN A 14 -15.33 7.31 8.66
CA ASN A 14 -14.85 7.18 7.27
C ASN A 14 -13.80 8.24 6.94
N ARG A 15 -12.80 8.35 7.80
CA ARG A 15 -11.81 9.41 7.75
C ARG A 15 -10.40 8.87 7.62
N MET A 16 -9.59 9.52 6.77
CA MET A 16 -8.16 9.26 6.66
C MET A 16 -7.41 10.25 7.55
N TYR A 17 -6.68 9.72 8.54
CA TYR A 17 -5.78 10.52 9.38
C TYR A 17 -4.43 10.62 8.65
N GLN A 18 -3.96 11.85 8.44
CA GLN A 18 -2.72 12.11 7.74
C GLN A 18 -1.51 11.90 8.67
N PRO A 19 -0.26 11.83 8.13
CA PRO A 19 0.91 11.51 8.96
C PRO A 19 1.15 12.43 10.15
N ASP A 20 0.74 13.68 10.08
CA ASP A 20 0.86 14.63 11.20
C ASP A 20 -0.22 14.45 12.26
N GLU A 21 -1.22 13.62 11.98
CA GLU A 21 -2.34 13.33 12.89
C GLU A 21 -2.24 11.94 13.52
N VAL A 22 -1.23 11.16 13.16
CA VAL A 22 -1.09 9.76 13.57
C VAL A 22 0.31 9.51 14.11
N MET A 23 0.39 8.73 15.17
CA MET A 23 1.64 8.23 15.69
C MET A 23 1.49 6.73 15.94
N VAL A 24 2.52 5.95 15.57
CA VAL A 24 2.55 4.52 15.83
C VAL A 24 3.71 4.22 16.76
N GLY A 25 3.42 3.61 17.89
CA GLY A 25 4.45 3.28 18.87
C GLY A 25 3.95 2.24 19.87
N ASN A 26 4.86 1.40 20.36
CA ASN A 26 4.57 0.34 21.33
C ASN A 26 3.43 -0.61 20.88
N GLY A 27 3.29 -0.82 19.56
CA GLY A 27 2.24 -1.67 19.02
C GLY A 27 0.87 -0.99 18.91
N ASP A 28 0.77 0.28 19.28
CA ASP A 28 -0.50 1.02 19.27
C ASP A 28 -0.51 2.12 18.22
N ILE A 29 -1.73 2.46 17.77
CA ILE A 29 -1.99 3.59 16.88
C ILE A 29 -2.57 4.71 17.73
N TRP A 30 -1.92 5.88 17.69
CA TRP A 30 -2.31 7.06 18.45
C TRP A 30 -2.81 8.13 17.52
N ILE A 31 -3.93 8.76 17.86
CA ILE A 31 -4.48 9.90 17.13
C ILE A 31 -4.80 11.02 18.12
N ILE A 32 -4.91 12.24 17.62
CA ILE A 32 -5.30 13.38 18.45
C ILE A 32 -6.80 13.27 18.73
N ASP A 33 -7.15 13.39 20.03
CA ASP A 33 -8.55 13.47 20.46
C ASP A 33 -9.04 14.88 20.18
N GLU A 34 -9.87 15.04 19.16
CA GLU A 34 -10.41 16.35 18.76
C GLU A 34 -11.35 16.95 19.80
N ASP A 35 -11.89 16.10 20.70
CA ASP A 35 -12.78 16.55 21.76
C ASP A 35 -12.02 16.98 23.01
N SER A 36 -10.70 16.77 23.06
CA SER A 36 -9.90 17.19 24.21
C SER A 36 -9.52 18.67 24.13
N VAL A 37 -9.52 19.33 25.27
CA VAL A 37 -9.18 20.76 25.36
C VAL A 37 -7.68 21.02 25.16
N GLY A 38 -6.84 20.03 25.44
CA GLY A 38 -5.39 20.17 25.38
C GLY A 38 -4.69 19.49 24.21
N GLY A 39 -5.44 18.95 23.26
CA GLY A 39 -4.85 18.21 22.14
C GLY A 39 -4.22 16.91 22.56
N GLU A 40 -4.89 16.15 23.42
CA GLU A 40 -4.38 14.89 23.93
C GLU A 40 -4.40 13.80 22.86
N TRP A 41 -3.42 12.89 22.91
CA TRP A 41 -3.36 11.73 22.05
C TRP A 41 -4.05 10.55 22.70
N ILE A 42 -4.86 9.82 21.92
CA ILE A 42 -5.57 8.63 22.37
C ILE A 42 -5.23 7.45 21.48
N VAL A 43 -5.29 6.24 22.06
CA VAL A 43 -5.08 5.00 21.31
C VAL A 43 -6.36 4.60 20.59
N ASN A 44 -6.23 4.27 19.30
CA ASN A 44 -7.31 3.69 18.51
C ASN A 44 -6.74 2.62 17.58
N ASN A 45 -6.79 1.37 18.02
CA ASN A 45 -6.25 0.23 17.27
C ASN A 45 -7.26 -0.37 16.29
N ASP A 46 -8.45 0.22 16.15
CA ASP A 46 -9.44 -0.19 15.15
C ASP A 46 -9.18 0.45 13.78
N LEU A 47 -8.23 1.37 13.72
CA LEU A 47 -7.84 2.03 12.48
C LEU A 47 -7.00 1.10 11.60
N HIS A 48 -7.09 1.29 10.29
CA HIS A 48 -6.23 0.60 9.32
C HIS A 48 -4.95 1.38 9.12
N ARG A 49 -3.85 0.85 9.64
CA ARG A 49 -2.53 1.47 9.55
C ARG A 49 -1.96 1.30 8.14
N MET A 50 -1.41 2.38 7.60
CA MET A 50 -0.81 2.41 6.26
C MET A 50 0.57 3.04 6.35
N GLN A 51 1.62 2.26 6.16
CA GLN A 51 2.99 2.74 6.24
C GLN A 51 3.42 3.41 4.94
N SER A 52 4.14 4.55 5.05
CA SER A 52 4.73 5.20 3.89
C SER A 52 5.85 4.35 3.31
N THR A 53 5.90 4.26 1.98
CA THR A 53 7.00 3.61 1.28
C THR A 53 8.24 4.49 1.20
N GLY A 54 8.09 5.81 1.42
CA GLY A 54 9.15 6.78 1.21
C GLY A 54 9.38 7.15 -0.25
N ILE A 55 8.57 6.60 -1.16
CA ILE A 55 8.70 6.82 -2.61
C ILE A 55 7.55 7.70 -3.09
N LEU A 56 7.85 8.63 -4.00
CA LEU A 56 6.84 9.48 -4.64
C LEU A 56 6.44 8.90 -5.98
N ASP A 57 5.17 9.08 -6.36
CA ASP A 57 4.69 8.71 -7.69
C ASP A 57 5.10 9.76 -8.74
N LYS A 58 4.66 9.60 -9.99
CA LYS A 58 5.01 10.53 -11.07
C LYS A 58 4.48 11.95 -10.84
N ASN A 59 3.48 12.12 -9.97
CA ASN A 59 2.88 13.41 -9.63
C ASN A 59 3.41 13.97 -8.31
N SER A 60 4.52 13.42 -7.79
CA SER A 60 5.13 13.80 -6.52
C SER A 60 4.25 13.53 -5.31
N GLN A 61 3.30 12.61 -5.43
CA GLN A 61 2.47 12.17 -4.32
C GLN A 61 3.14 10.99 -3.61
N GLU A 62 3.21 11.05 -2.29
CA GLU A 62 3.80 9.99 -1.47
C GLU A 62 2.95 8.71 -1.57
N ILE A 63 3.62 7.56 -1.77
CA ILE A 63 2.97 6.27 -1.90
C ILE A 63 2.93 5.57 -0.53
N PHE A 64 1.74 5.16 -0.10
CA PHE A 64 1.52 4.45 1.16
C PHE A 64 1.02 3.02 0.89
N GLU A 65 1.23 2.15 1.87
CA GLU A 65 0.57 0.85 1.93
C GLU A 65 -0.94 1.04 1.76
N GLY A 66 -1.57 0.21 0.92
CA GLY A 66 -2.99 0.32 0.62
C GLY A 66 -3.33 1.23 -0.56
N ASP A 67 -2.36 2.00 -1.07
CA ASP A 67 -2.60 2.83 -2.24
C ASP A 67 -2.80 1.97 -3.49
N ILE A 68 -3.66 2.45 -4.38
CA ILE A 68 -3.88 1.85 -5.69
C ILE A 68 -3.12 2.68 -6.71
N LEU A 69 -2.22 2.02 -7.41
CA LEU A 69 -1.37 2.64 -8.43
C LEU A 69 -1.81 2.21 -9.82
N GLU A 70 -1.64 3.09 -10.79
CA GLU A 70 -1.89 2.77 -12.19
C GLU A 70 -0.69 3.15 -13.05
N ILE A 71 -0.26 2.23 -13.90
CA ILE A 71 0.77 2.46 -14.90
C ILE A 71 0.38 1.70 -16.17
N GLN A 72 0.28 2.41 -17.32
CA GLN A 72 -0.04 1.81 -18.62
C GLN A 72 -1.28 0.90 -18.57
N GLY A 73 -2.33 1.32 -17.87
CA GLY A 73 -3.56 0.55 -17.75
C GLY A 73 -3.53 -0.57 -16.72
N ILE A 74 -2.39 -0.82 -16.12
CA ILE A 74 -2.25 -1.84 -15.07
C ILE A 74 -2.49 -1.19 -13.72
N ARG A 75 -3.39 -1.78 -12.93
CA ARG A 75 -3.68 -1.34 -11.56
C ARG A 75 -3.08 -2.31 -10.57
N MET A 76 -2.50 -1.77 -9.50
CA MET A 76 -1.88 -2.57 -8.47
C MET A 76 -2.09 -1.94 -7.10
N VAL A 77 -2.18 -2.79 -6.06
CA VAL A 77 -2.30 -2.35 -4.67
C VAL A 77 -0.96 -2.52 -3.99
N VAL A 78 -0.53 -1.51 -3.25
CA VAL A 78 0.69 -1.57 -2.45
C VAL A 78 0.39 -2.29 -1.14
N LYS A 79 1.16 -3.33 -0.85
CA LYS A 79 1.02 -4.14 0.36
C LYS A 79 2.34 -4.23 1.10
N PHE A 80 2.29 -4.62 2.37
CA PHE A 80 3.47 -4.80 3.21
C PHE A 80 3.37 -6.12 3.97
N GLY A 81 4.44 -6.92 3.93
CA GLY A 81 4.48 -8.20 4.64
C GLY A 81 5.31 -9.22 3.91
N SER A 82 5.04 -10.49 4.20
CA SER A 82 5.66 -11.62 3.50
C SER A 82 4.90 -11.90 2.21
N TYR A 83 5.63 -12.18 1.15
CA TYR A 83 5.03 -12.52 -0.13
C TYR A 83 5.89 -13.52 -0.90
N GLU A 84 5.27 -14.23 -1.82
CA GLU A 84 5.96 -15.09 -2.78
C GLU A 84 5.66 -14.57 -4.19
N TYR A 85 6.67 -14.61 -5.05
CA TYR A 85 6.47 -14.23 -6.45
C TYR A 85 7.23 -15.17 -7.36
N ILE A 86 6.81 -15.23 -8.61
CA ILE A 86 7.40 -16.13 -9.60
C ILE A 86 8.07 -15.30 -10.68
N GLU A 87 9.35 -15.58 -10.94
CA GLU A 87 10.05 -15.05 -12.10
C GLU A 87 10.19 -16.14 -13.14
N SER A 88 9.79 -15.82 -14.36
CA SER A 88 9.92 -16.73 -15.50
C SER A 88 11.18 -16.39 -16.28
N SER A 89 11.99 -17.40 -16.55
CA SER A 89 13.15 -17.26 -17.42
C SER A 89 13.08 -18.27 -18.54
N LYS A 90 13.55 -17.88 -19.73
CA LYS A 90 13.64 -18.79 -20.88
C LYS A 90 15.05 -19.30 -20.99
N SER A 91 15.19 -20.64 -21.08
CA SER A 91 16.46 -21.29 -21.33
C SER A 91 16.21 -22.46 -22.27
N ASN A 92 16.91 -22.50 -23.41
CA ASN A 92 16.87 -23.61 -24.38
C ASN A 92 15.44 -24.02 -24.77
N GLU A 93 14.62 -23.05 -25.16
CA GLU A 93 13.22 -23.24 -25.59
C GLU A 93 12.25 -23.62 -24.46
N HIS A 94 12.73 -23.67 -23.23
CA HIS A 94 11.89 -23.93 -22.07
C HIS A 94 11.68 -22.68 -21.25
N THR A 95 10.47 -22.53 -20.70
CA THR A 95 10.17 -21.49 -19.73
C THR A 95 10.25 -22.12 -18.34
N ILE A 96 11.15 -21.61 -17.51
CA ILE A 96 11.32 -22.08 -16.13
C ILE A 96 10.80 -21.01 -15.20
N GLY A 97 9.83 -21.37 -14.34
CA GLY A 97 9.36 -20.50 -13.27
C GLY A 97 10.15 -20.77 -12.01
N VAL A 98 10.68 -19.73 -11.41
CA VAL A 98 11.40 -19.82 -10.13
C VAL A 98 10.59 -19.04 -9.10
N VAL A 99 10.32 -19.68 -7.95
CA VAL A 99 9.60 -19.06 -6.84
C VAL A 99 10.59 -18.39 -5.90
N TYR A 100 10.32 -17.13 -5.58
CA TYR A 100 11.13 -16.36 -4.64
C TYR A 100 10.26 -15.90 -3.47
N ASP A 101 10.88 -15.85 -2.29
CA ASP A 101 10.26 -15.28 -1.09
C ASP A 101 10.74 -13.86 -0.89
N GLY A 102 9.85 -12.99 -0.44
CA GLY A 102 10.19 -11.61 -0.10
C GLY A 102 9.56 -11.18 1.21
N LEU A 103 10.12 -10.14 1.81
CA LEU A 103 9.58 -9.51 3.02
C LEU A 103 9.73 -8.00 2.87
N GLY A 104 8.64 -7.28 3.02
CA GLY A 104 8.61 -5.83 2.88
C GLY A 104 7.46 -5.36 2.02
N PHE A 105 7.65 -4.25 1.31
CA PHE A 105 6.64 -3.76 0.39
C PHE A 105 6.60 -4.61 -0.88
N TYR A 106 5.41 -4.85 -1.35
CA TYR A 106 5.17 -5.52 -2.62
C TYR A 106 3.90 -4.97 -3.26
N VAL A 107 3.63 -5.35 -4.50
CA VAL A 107 2.42 -4.94 -5.20
C VAL A 107 1.64 -6.17 -5.66
N GLU A 108 0.32 -6.07 -5.61
CA GLU A 108 -0.58 -7.07 -6.14
C GLU A 108 -1.36 -6.46 -7.30
N CYS A 109 -1.15 -6.98 -8.50
CA CYS A 109 -1.84 -6.51 -9.69
C CYS A 109 -3.29 -7.00 -9.67
N ILE A 110 -4.23 -6.07 -9.84
CA ILE A 110 -5.66 -6.36 -9.74
C ILE A 110 -6.17 -7.07 -10.98
N ASN A 111 -5.67 -6.65 -12.15
CA ASN A 111 -6.15 -7.13 -13.44
C ASN A 111 -5.15 -8.02 -14.18
N ALA A 112 -4.24 -8.63 -13.45
CA ALA A 112 -3.30 -9.61 -13.99
C ALA A 112 -3.61 -11.00 -13.43
N ALA A 113 -3.40 -12.02 -14.28
CA ALA A 113 -3.54 -13.41 -13.84
C ALA A 113 -2.24 -13.91 -13.20
N ASP A 114 -2.34 -14.96 -12.36
CA ASP A 114 -1.16 -15.65 -11.88
C ASP A 114 -0.33 -16.16 -13.05
N PRO A 115 1.02 -16.13 -12.99
CA PRO A 115 1.84 -15.78 -11.82
C PRO A 115 2.21 -14.29 -11.68
N ASP A 116 1.74 -13.43 -12.56
CA ASP A 116 2.17 -12.02 -12.62
C ASP A 116 1.44 -11.14 -11.59
N ARG A 117 0.58 -11.74 -10.78
CA ARG A 117 -0.25 -11.01 -9.83
C ARG A 117 0.54 -10.36 -8.70
N ILE A 118 1.55 -11.06 -8.17
CA ILE A 118 2.38 -10.58 -7.07
C ILE A 118 3.76 -10.23 -7.61
N SER A 119 4.24 -9.02 -7.31
CA SER A 119 5.56 -8.55 -7.71
C SER A 119 6.21 -7.78 -6.57
N PRO A 120 7.56 -7.84 -6.45
CA PRO A 120 8.24 -7.00 -5.47
C PRO A 120 8.04 -5.52 -5.79
N PHE A 121 8.15 -4.70 -4.76
CA PHE A 121 8.07 -3.24 -4.91
C PHE A 121 9.34 -2.73 -5.58
N GLU A 122 9.21 -2.26 -6.80
CA GLU A 122 10.35 -1.74 -7.58
C GLU A 122 10.27 -0.21 -7.66
N PRO A 123 11.08 0.53 -6.87
CA PRO A 123 10.98 1.99 -6.81
C PRO A 123 11.11 2.68 -8.16
N LYS A 124 11.96 2.17 -9.04
CA LYS A 124 12.16 2.75 -10.36
C LYS A 124 10.88 2.72 -11.20
N THR A 125 10.18 1.58 -11.19
CA THR A 125 8.92 1.42 -11.91
C THR A 125 7.81 2.23 -11.27
N LEU A 126 7.75 2.24 -9.94
CA LEU A 126 6.66 2.87 -9.21
C LEU A 126 6.71 4.40 -9.26
N LYS A 127 7.88 4.98 -9.49
CA LYS A 127 7.99 6.42 -9.74
C LYS A 127 7.30 6.86 -11.02
N GLU A 128 7.05 5.93 -11.95
CA GLU A 128 6.34 6.19 -13.20
C GLU A 128 4.84 5.93 -13.08
N SER A 129 4.38 5.43 -11.94
CA SER A 129 2.96 5.17 -11.68
C SER A 129 2.27 6.40 -11.11
N ALA A 130 0.94 6.37 -11.08
CA ALA A 130 0.12 7.39 -10.43
C ALA A 130 -0.74 6.76 -9.35
N VAL A 131 -0.80 7.39 -8.17
CA VAL A 131 -1.76 7.02 -7.14
C VAL A 131 -3.14 7.48 -7.60
N ILE A 132 -4.07 6.54 -7.78
CA ILE A 132 -5.44 6.84 -8.23
C ILE A 132 -6.47 6.70 -7.12
N GLY A 133 -6.06 6.23 -5.95
CA GLY A 133 -6.92 6.05 -4.80
C GLY A 133 -6.28 5.10 -3.81
N ASN A 134 -7.07 4.54 -2.93
CA ASN A 134 -6.60 3.51 -1.99
C ASN A 134 -7.71 2.49 -1.75
N GLU A 135 -7.34 1.35 -1.20
CA GLU A 135 -8.26 0.22 -1.04
C GLU A 135 -9.41 0.48 -0.06
N PHE A 136 -9.24 1.46 0.84
CA PHE A 136 -10.24 1.77 1.86
C PHE A 136 -11.25 2.79 1.40
N GLU A 137 -10.81 3.87 0.76
CA GLU A 137 -11.68 4.95 0.29
C GLU A 137 -12.26 4.69 -1.10
N ASN A 138 -11.57 3.88 -1.91
CA ASN A 138 -11.92 3.62 -3.31
C ASN A 138 -11.99 2.13 -3.64
N PRO A 139 -12.77 1.33 -2.88
CA PRO A 139 -12.82 -0.12 -3.10
C PRO A 139 -13.33 -0.50 -4.50
N GLU A 140 -14.09 0.37 -5.16
CA GLU A 140 -14.57 0.14 -6.51
C GLU A 140 -13.44 0.01 -7.54
N LEU A 141 -12.27 0.58 -7.25
CA LEU A 141 -11.11 0.48 -8.14
C LEU A 141 -10.47 -0.91 -8.11
N LEU A 142 -10.82 -1.73 -7.11
CA LEU A 142 -10.34 -3.11 -6.99
C LEU A 142 -11.15 -4.09 -7.82
N GLU A 143 -12.28 -3.66 -8.37
CA GLU A 143 -13.14 -4.53 -9.16
C GLU A 143 -12.59 -4.68 -10.57
N VAL A 144 -12.49 -5.94 -11.02
CA VAL A 144 -12.10 -6.26 -12.38
C VAL A 144 -13.37 -6.22 -13.24
N LYS A 145 -13.40 -5.31 -14.20
CA LYS A 145 -14.50 -5.26 -15.18
C LYS A 145 -14.21 -6.28 -16.28
N GLU A 146 -15.10 -7.25 -16.39
CA GLU A 146 -15.07 -8.20 -17.50
C GLU A 146 -15.65 -7.54 -18.77
#